data_f144acee7387ee4e2a1fa746bd251a28
#
_entry.id   f144acee7387ee4e2a1fa746bd251a28
#
_cell.length_a   1.000
_cell.length_b   1.000
_cell.length_c   1.000
_cell.angle_alpha   90.00
_cell.angle_beta   90.00
_cell.angle_gamma   90.00
#
_symmetry.space_group_name_H-M   'P 1'
#
loop_
_entity.id
_entity.type
_entity.pdbx_description
1 polymer ?
#
loop_
_entity_poly.entity_id
_entity_poly.type
_entity_poly.pdbx_seq_one_letter_code
_entity_poly.pdbx_strand_id
1 'polypeptide(L)'
;MSGPMETIGAVMVGIAIAFLPAIADAIDVKLDDAALRKAVEEGKQIKDVKNIQVPRFGADLSKDICGGGGEIRTKTSGLQRLGALIAADPDRAERDKPQVEQAIQKTADAKELKIAFDFCGDTPDFAEDAQATLEQDGRMIKGEMGKPDKAKKNTEGPAYRGKIAASFPYGTFNPTAPTKITLYPKVGEAMSWESDFSKIK
;
A
#
# COMPACT_ATOMS: atom_id res chain seq x y z
N MET A 1 -77.47 -28.51 3.06
CA MET A 1 -76.53 -28.77 1.94
C MET A 1 -75.31 -27.91 2.18
N SER A 2 -74.26 -28.49 2.76
CA SER A 2 -73.06 -27.78 3.16
C SER A 2 -71.96 -28.07 2.13
N GLY A 3 -71.44 -27.01 1.48
CA GLY A 3 -70.30 -27.13 0.54
C GLY A 3 -68.99 -26.97 1.26
N PRO A 4 -67.92 -27.64 0.83
CA PRO A 4 -66.64 -27.57 1.50
C PRO A 4 -65.88 -26.31 1.11
N MET A 5 -65.27 -25.68 2.10
CA MET A 5 -64.33 -24.57 2.00
C MET A 5 -62.94 -25.13 1.64
N GLU A 6 -62.45 -24.81 0.45
CA GLU A 6 -61.07 -25.09 0.01
C GLU A 6 -60.10 -24.07 0.64
N THR A 7 -59.19 -24.57 1.44
CA THR A 7 -58.09 -23.76 2.06
C THR A 7 -56.94 -23.73 1.09
N ILE A 8 -56.67 -22.58 0.46
CA ILE A 8 -55.49 -22.35 -0.38
C ILE A 8 -54.30 -22.09 0.57
N GLY A 9 -53.41 -23.07 0.62
CA GLY A 9 -52.14 -22.91 1.34
C GLY A 9 -51.15 -22.06 0.55
N ALA A 10 -50.81 -20.90 1.07
CA ALA A 10 -49.77 -20.06 0.52
C ALA A 10 -48.36 -20.60 0.88
N VAL A 11 -47.64 -21.10 -0.11
CA VAL A 11 -46.24 -21.50 0.07
C VAL A 11 -45.36 -20.24 0.01
N MET A 12 -44.88 -19.81 1.13
CA MET A 12 -43.85 -18.77 1.22
C MET A 12 -42.50 -19.36 0.83
N VAL A 13 -42.02 -19.05 -0.37
CA VAL A 13 -40.64 -19.33 -0.76
C VAL A 13 -39.73 -18.28 -0.16
N GLY A 14 -39.06 -18.65 0.93
CA GLY A 14 -38.03 -17.81 1.55
C GLY A 14 -36.78 -17.75 0.65
N ILE A 15 -36.54 -16.61 0.02
CA ILE A 15 -35.26 -16.33 -0.67
C ILE A 15 -34.20 -16.06 0.41
N ALA A 16 -33.35 -17.06 0.66
CA ALA A 16 -32.14 -16.87 1.47
C ALA A 16 -31.15 -16.02 0.64
N ILE A 17 -31.10 -14.73 0.92
CA ILE A 17 -30.02 -13.86 0.41
C ILE A 17 -28.76 -14.26 1.16
N ALA A 18 -27.92 -15.07 0.51
CA ALA A 18 -26.57 -15.32 0.98
C ALA A 18 -25.80 -13.98 0.94
N PHE A 19 -25.61 -13.36 2.10
CA PHE A 19 -24.63 -12.31 2.28
C PHE A 19 -23.26 -12.93 2.04
N LEU A 20 -22.72 -12.79 0.83
CA LEU A 20 -21.29 -12.97 0.59
C LEU A 20 -20.60 -11.89 1.41
N PRO A 21 -19.69 -12.23 2.35
CA PRO A 21 -18.90 -11.22 3.02
C PRO A 21 -18.17 -10.44 1.93
N ALA A 22 -18.37 -9.13 1.91
CA ALA A 22 -17.53 -8.25 1.11
C ALA A 22 -16.08 -8.58 1.52
N ILE A 23 -15.28 -9.07 0.56
CA ILE A 23 -13.85 -9.29 0.78
C ILE A 23 -13.31 -7.89 1.08
N ALA A 24 -13.06 -7.63 2.35
CA ALA A 24 -12.46 -6.38 2.78
C ALA A 24 -11.12 -6.25 2.03
N ASP A 25 -10.93 -5.15 1.33
CA ASP A 25 -9.63 -4.80 0.78
C ASP A 25 -8.64 -4.80 1.95
N ALA A 26 -7.52 -5.45 1.78
CA ALA A 26 -6.50 -5.61 2.81
C ALA A 26 -5.14 -5.59 2.13
N ILE A 27 -4.10 -5.29 2.88
CA ILE A 27 -2.74 -5.41 2.35
C ILE A 27 -2.49 -6.86 1.91
N ASP A 28 -2.26 -7.07 0.62
CA ASP A 28 -2.02 -8.38 0.04
C ASP A 28 -0.71 -8.99 0.54
N VAL A 29 -0.81 -9.89 1.49
CA VAL A 29 0.34 -10.67 2.00
C VAL A 29 0.72 -11.78 1.04
N LYS A 30 -0.27 -12.41 0.41
CA LYS A 30 -0.11 -13.46 -0.61
C LYS A 30 -0.96 -13.11 -1.82
N LEU A 31 -0.36 -13.21 -2.99
CA LEU A 31 -1.06 -13.12 -4.27
C LEU A 31 -1.05 -14.49 -4.92
N ASP A 32 -2.20 -14.92 -5.40
CA ASP A 32 -2.27 -16.05 -6.34
C ASP A 32 -1.90 -15.58 -7.77
N ASP A 33 -1.70 -16.53 -8.67
CA ASP A 33 -1.31 -16.25 -10.06
C ASP A 33 -2.35 -15.37 -10.79
N ALA A 34 -3.63 -15.49 -10.45
CA ALA A 34 -4.69 -14.72 -11.08
C ALA A 34 -4.64 -13.25 -10.63
N ALA A 35 -4.51 -13.00 -9.31
CA ALA A 35 -4.36 -11.66 -8.73
C ALA A 35 -3.06 -10.99 -9.22
N LEU A 36 -1.95 -11.73 -9.32
CA LEU A 36 -0.69 -11.24 -9.85
C LEU A 36 -0.85 -10.75 -11.29
N ARG A 37 -1.38 -11.60 -12.19
CA ARG A 37 -1.62 -11.24 -13.59
C ARG A 37 -2.55 -10.05 -13.71
N LYS A 38 -3.64 -10.04 -12.93
CA LYS A 38 -4.60 -8.94 -12.90
C LYS A 38 -3.92 -7.62 -12.54
N ALA A 39 -3.11 -7.59 -11.48
CA ALA A 39 -2.40 -6.37 -11.07
C ALA A 39 -1.46 -5.84 -12.17
N VAL A 40 -0.72 -6.73 -12.85
CA VAL A 40 0.16 -6.33 -13.97
C VAL A 40 -0.66 -5.79 -15.15
N GLU A 41 -1.77 -6.45 -15.52
CA GLU A 41 -2.62 -5.99 -16.63
C GLU A 41 -3.33 -4.67 -16.31
N GLU A 42 -3.82 -4.48 -15.08
CA GLU A 42 -4.34 -3.18 -14.62
C GLU A 42 -3.27 -2.09 -14.75
N GLY A 43 -2.02 -2.41 -14.38
CA GLY A 43 -0.89 -1.49 -14.55
C GLY A 43 -0.65 -1.10 -16.00
N LYS A 44 -0.74 -2.02 -16.96
CA LYS A 44 -0.58 -1.74 -18.40
C LYS A 44 -1.63 -0.75 -18.94
N GLN A 45 -2.80 -0.63 -18.29
CA GLN A 45 -3.83 0.33 -18.67
C GLN A 45 -3.53 1.76 -18.17
N ILE A 46 -2.54 1.93 -17.29
CA ILE A 46 -2.16 3.22 -16.71
C ILE A 46 -1.21 3.92 -17.66
N LYS A 47 -1.65 5.01 -18.29
CA LYS A 47 -0.87 5.75 -19.31
C LYS A 47 0.38 6.44 -18.73
N ASP A 48 0.38 6.82 -17.46
CA ASP A 48 1.51 7.45 -16.78
C ASP A 48 1.73 6.78 -15.43
N VAL A 49 2.95 6.31 -15.19
CA VAL A 49 3.38 5.67 -13.94
C VAL A 49 3.07 6.53 -12.70
N LYS A 50 3.00 7.86 -12.85
CA LYS A 50 2.64 8.79 -11.78
C LYS A 50 1.17 8.67 -11.34
N ASN A 51 0.32 8.11 -12.20
CA ASN A 51 -1.12 7.92 -11.92
C ASN A 51 -1.42 6.60 -11.19
N ILE A 52 -0.40 5.83 -10.83
CA ILE A 52 -0.59 4.62 -10.03
C ILE A 52 -1.07 5.02 -8.65
N GLN A 53 -2.18 4.42 -8.25
CA GLN A 53 -2.77 4.63 -6.93
C GLN A 53 -1.95 3.88 -5.88
N VAL A 54 -0.96 4.55 -5.30
CA VAL A 54 -0.22 4.04 -4.14
C VAL A 54 -0.90 4.61 -2.89
N PRO A 55 -1.33 3.78 -1.94
CA PRO A 55 -1.92 4.24 -0.69
C PRO A 55 -0.98 5.21 0.02
N ARG A 56 -1.52 6.36 0.44
CA ARG A 56 -0.78 7.45 1.07
C ARG A 56 -1.33 7.75 2.46
N PHE A 57 -0.46 8.29 3.31
CA PHE A 57 -0.81 8.80 4.63
C PHE A 57 -0.09 10.12 4.89
N GLY A 58 -0.61 10.90 5.86
CA GLY A 58 -0.05 12.19 6.22
C GLY A 58 -0.49 13.33 5.32
N ALA A 59 0.33 14.37 5.22
CA ALA A 59 0.04 15.56 4.45
C ALA A 59 -0.02 15.30 2.95
N ASP A 60 -0.81 16.12 2.25
CA ASP A 60 -0.77 16.19 0.79
C ASP A 60 0.56 16.85 0.36
N LEU A 61 1.53 16.02 0.00
CA LEU A 61 2.88 16.46 -0.35
C LEU A 61 2.94 17.37 -1.59
N SER A 62 1.83 17.53 -2.32
CA SER A 62 1.72 18.52 -3.40
C SER A 62 1.47 19.94 -2.87
N LYS A 63 0.92 20.06 -1.65
CA LYS A 63 0.56 21.34 -1.00
C LYS A 63 1.51 21.66 0.15
N ASP A 64 1.92 20.64 0.89
CA ASP A 64 2.83 20.77 2.03
C ASP A 64 3.94 19.72 1.93
N ILE A 65 5.04 20.12 1.32
CA ILE A 65 6.20 19.25 1.09
C ILE A 65 6.80 18.76 2.41
N CYS A 66 6.71 19.55 3.47
CA CYS A 66 7.35 19.28 4.76
C CYS A 66 6.35 18.86 5.87
N GLY A 67 5.05 18.78 5.56
CA GLY A 67 4.03 18.34 6.53
C GLY A 67 4.16 16.88 6.96
N GLY A 68 5.10 16.16 6.36
CA GLY A 68 5.38 14.76 6.65
C GLY A 68 4.28 13.81 6.15
N GLY A 69 4.68 12.61 5.78
CA GLY A 69 3.76 11.60 5.30
C GLY A 69 4.50 10.54 4.49
N GLY A 70 3.75 9.78 3.69
CA GLY A 70 4.40 8.77 2.88
C GLY A 70 3.47 7.89 2.08
N GLU A 71 4.03 6.78 1.64
CA GLU A 71 3.40 5.79 0.76
C GLU A 71 3.52 4.39 1.36
N ILE A 72 2.44 3.64 1.32
CA ILE A 72 2.41 2.22 1.67
C ILE A 72 2.55 1.42 0.38
N ARG A 73 3.71 0.83 0.15
CA ARG A 73 4.04 0.10 -1.08
C ARG A 73 3.64 -1.37 -0.95
N THR A 74 2.46 -1.69 -1.42
CA THR A 74 1.93 -3.07 -1.46
C THR A 74 2.49 -3.85 -2.64
N LYS A 75 2.34 -5.17 -2.63
CA LYS A 75 2.67 -6.02 -3.79
C LYS A 75 1.86 -5.61 -5.02
N THR A 76 0.56 -5.37 -4.84
CA THR A 76 -0.36 -4.95 -5.91
C THR A 76 0.10 -3.65 -6.55
N SER A 77 0.39 -2.60 -5.77
CA SER A 77 0.89 -1.33 -6.32
C SER A 77 2.25 -1.47 -7.02
N GLY A 78 3.11 -2.36 -6.52
CA GLY A 78 4.39 -2.70 -7.15
C GLY A 78 4.22 -3.39 -8.50
N LEU A 79 3.30 -4.34 -8.60
CA LEU A 79 2.97 -5.05 -9.85
C LEU A 79 2.29 -4.13 -10.88
N GLN A 80 1.37 -3.27 -10.44
CA GLN A 80 0.77 -2.24 -11.31
C GLN A 80 1.84 -1.30 -11.87
N ARG A 81 2.83 -0.92 -11.05
CA ARG A 81 3.96 -0.11 -11.53
C ARG A 81 4.79 -0.83 -12.59
N LEU A 82 5.07 -2.12 -12.41
CA LEU A 82 5.77 -2.92 -13.43
C LEU A 82 4.94 -3.00 -14.71
N GLY A 83 3.62 -3.23 -14.61
CA GLY A 83 2.72 -3.21 -15.76
C GLY A 83 2.75 -1.90 -16.54
N ALA A 84 2.70 -0.76 -15.84
CA ALA A 84 2.78 0.56 -16.46
C ALA A 84 4.13 0.81 -17.15
N LEU A 85 5.24 0.35 -16.56
CA LEU A 85 6.57 0.46 -17.17
C LEU A 85 6.69 -0.41 -18.43
N ILE A 86 6.10 -1.62 -18.43
CA ILE A 86 6.02 -2.50 -19.60
C ILE A 86 5.25 -1.82 -20.73
N ALA A 87 4.11 -1.19 -20.43
CA ALA A 87 3.29 -0.51 -21.41
C ALA A 87 3.93 0.79 -21.94
N ALA A 88 4.75 1.46 -21.13
CA ALA A 88 5.45 2.68 -21.52
C ALA A 88 6.58 2.43 -22.53
N ASP A 89 7.23 1.26 -22.50
CA ASP A 89 8.30 0.86 -23.42
C ASP A 89 8.21 -0.64 -23.73
N PRO A 90 7.26 -1.05 -24.60
CA PRO A 90 7.01 -2.46 -24.91
C PRO A 90 8.21 -3.13 -25.61
N ASP A 91 8.95 -2.40 -26.45
CA ASP A 91 10.10 -2.94 -27.16
C ASP A 91 11.24 -3.27 -26.20
N ARG A 92 11.46 -2.43 -25.21
CA ARG A 92 12.41 -2.69 -24.14
C ARG A 92 11.94 -3.86 -23.26
N ALA A 93 10.66 -3.90 -22.91
CA ALA A 93 10.10 -4.97 -22.11
C ALA A 93 10.27 -6.35 -22.79
N GLU A 94 10.14 -6.44 -24.11
CA GLU A 94 10.35 -7.68 -24.85
C GLU A 94 11.84 -8.05 -24.92
N ARG A 95 12.75 -7.08 -25.16
CA ARG A 95 14.21 -7.35 -25.12
C ARG A 95 14.67 -7.82 -23.75
N ASP A 96 14.14 -7.26 -22.67
CA ASP A 96 14.54 -7.51 -21.29
C ASP A 96 13.55 -8.48 -20.59
N LYS A 97 12.80 -9.29 -21.35
CA LYS A 97 11.73 -10.15 -20.84
C LYS A 97 12.10 -11.01 -19.63
N PRO A 98 13.26 -11.68 -19.59
CA PRO A 98 13.65 -12.45 -18.41
C PRO A 98 13.79 -11.58 -17.14
N GLN A 99 14.31 -10.36 -17.27
CA GLN A 99 14.45 -9.40 -16.17
C GLN A 99 13.09 -8.87 -15.70
N VAL A 100 12.16 -8.65 -16.65
CA VAL A 100 10.77 -8.26 -16.35
C VAL A 100 10.06 -9.36 -15.56
N GLU A 101 10.14 -10.60 -16.03
CA GLU A 101 9.57 -11.76 -15.35
C GLU A 101 10.16 -11.94 -13.94
N GLN A 102 11.48 -11.82 -13.81
CA GLN A 102 12.15 -11.85 -12.51
C GLN A 102 11.69 -10.72 -11.58
N ALA A 103 11.49 -9.50 -12.09
CA ALA A 103 11.00 -8.37 -11.30
C ALA A 103 9.56 -8.58 -10.82
N ILE A 104 8.69 -9.14 -11.66
CA ILE A 104 7.32 -9.53 -11.31
C ILE A 104 7.35 -10.57 -10.18
N GLN A 105 8.12 -11.65 -10.38
CA GLN A 105 8.23 -12.71 -9.38
C GLN A 105 8.80 -12.19 -8.06
N LYS A 106 9.87 -11.41 -8.10
CA LYS A 106 10.46 -10.78 -6.91
C LYS A 106 9.46 -9.91 -6.15
N THR A 107 8.59 -9.19 -6.84
CA THR A 107 7.55 -8.37 -6.22
C THR A 107 6.47 -9.24 -5.59
N ALA A 108 6.02 -10.29 -6.27
CA ALA A 108 5.04 -11.24 -5.75
C ALA A 108 5.56 -11.99 -4.51
N ASP A 109 6.83 -12.36 -4.52
CA ASP A 109 7.49 -13.12 -3.44
C ASP A 109 8.01 -12.24 -2.30
N ALA A 110 7.82 -10.92 -2.36
CA ALA A 110 8.26 -10.02 -1.29
C ALA A 110 7.73 -10.51 0.07
N LYS A 111 8.62 -10.54 1.06
CA LYS A 111 8.31 -11.02 2.43
C LYS A 111 8.00 -9.88 3.41
N GLU A 112 8.00 -8.67 2.92
CA GLU A 112 7.89 -7.45 3.72
C GLU A 112 7.00 -6.40 3.05
N LEU A 113 6.26 -5.68 3.88
CA LEU A 113 5.62 -4.44 3.50
C LEU A 113 6.67 -3.31 3.54
N LYS A 114 6.71 -2.47 2.52
CA LYS A 114 7.56 -1.27 2.51
C LYS A 114 6.74 -0.03 2.70
N ILE A 115 7.14 0.78 3.66
CA ILE A 115 6.55 2.10 3.91
C ILE A 115 7.63 3.14 3.64
N ALA A 116 7.38 4.01 2.66
CA ALA A 116 8.29 5.11 2.34
C ALA A 116 7.78 6.39 2.98
N PHE A 117 8.69 7.13 3.62
CA PHE A 117 8.41 8.39 4.30
C PHE A 117 9.04 9.54 3.51
N ASP A 118 8.27 10.60 3.34
CA ASP A 118 8.71 11.90 2.84
C ASP A 118 8.68 12.90 3.99
N PHE A 119 9.79 13.57 4.27
CA PHE A 119 9.88 14.57 5.33
C PHE A 119 11.05 15.52 5.11
N CYS A 120 11.13 16.56 5.91
CA CYS A 120 12.15 17.59 5.80
C CYS A 120 13.02 17.66 7.05
N GLY A 121 14.20 18.27 6.91
CA GLY A 121 15.11 18.55 8.01
C GLY A 121 16.10 19.68 7.67
N ASP A 122 16.85 20.12 8.64
CA ASP A 122 17.74 21.28 8.51
C ASP A 122 19.15 20.93 8.03
N THR A 123 19.51 19.64 8.04
CA THR A 123 20.82 19.15 7.60
C THR A 123 20.68 18.13 6.47
N PRO A 124 21.70 17.93 5.59
CA PRO A 124 21.61 17.00 4.48
C PRO A 124 21.51 15.52 4.91
N ASP A 125 21.85 15.21 6.16
CA ASP A 125 21.86 13.88 6.77
C ASP A 125 20.66 13.64 7.71
N PHE A 126 19.67 14.53 7.72
CA PHE A 126 18.51 14.50 8.64
C PHE A 126 17.75 13.17 8.66
N ALA A 127 17.79 12.43 7.55
CA ALA A 127 17.12 11.14 7.41
C ALA A 127 17.98 9.94 7.87
N GLU A 128 19.26 10.17 8.19
CA GLU A 128 20.12 9.13 8.73
C GLU A 128 19.69 8.79 10.17
N ASP A 129 19.83 7.51 10.55
CA ASP A 129 19.46 7.00 11.89
C ASP A 129 17.97 7.17 12.27
N ALA A 130 17.10 7.55 11.32
CA ALA A 130 15.66 7.55 11.55
C ALA A 130 15.17 6.13 11.89
N GLN A 131 14.11 6.04 12.69
CA GLN A 131 13.45 4.77 13.02
C GLN A 131 11.97 4.87 12.68
N ALA A 132 11.35 3.73 12.36
CA ALA A 132 9.92 3.67 12.11
C ALA A 132 9.27 2.51 12.85
N THR A 133 8.04 2.72 13.30
CA THR A 133 7.23 1.70 13.96
C THR A 133 5.82 1.65 13.41
N LEU A 134 5.20 0.47 13.48
CA LEU A 134 3.76 0.28 13.40
C LEU A 134 3.25 -0.03 14.82
N GLU A 135 2.11 0.54 15.18
CA GLU A 135 1.42 0.21 16.42
C GLU A 135 0.02 -0.31 16.07
N GLN A 136 -0.32 -1.49 16.56
CA GLN A 136 -1.59 -2.17 16.40
C GLN A 136 -1.98 -2.83 17.73
N ASP A 137 -3.19 -2.58 18.21
CA ASP A 137 -3.70 -3.15 19.47
C ASP A 137 -2.72 -2.99 20.66
N GLY A 138 -2.06 -1.82 20.74
CA GLY A 138 -1.06 -1.53 21.78
C GLY A 138 0.29 -2.23 21.59
N ARG A 139 0.46 -3.02 20.53
CA ARG A 139 1.72 -3.69 20.19
C ARG A 139 2.52 -2.85 19.21
N MET A 140 3.76 -2.56 19.56
CA MET A 140 4.72 -1.85 18.71
C MET A 140 5.57 -2.82 17.91
N ILE A 141 5.66 -2.58 16.59
CA ILE A 141 6.44 -3.37 15.63
C ILE A 141 7.47 -2.44 15.00
N LYS A 142 8.74 -2.72 15.21
CA LYS A 142 9.86 -1.93 14.67
C LYS A 142 10.14 -2.34 13.23
N GLY A 143 10.27 -1.34 12.34
CA GLY A 143 10.68 -1.54 10.95
C GLY A 143 12.21 -1.61 10.80
N GLU A 144 12.66 -2.33 9.78
CA GLU A 144 14.05 -2.29 9.33
C GLU A 144 14.20 -1.11 8.36
N MET A 145 15.07 -0.15 8.73
CA MET A 145 15.26 1.06 7.93
C MET A 145 16.21 0.80 6.76
N GLY A 146 15.80 1.23 5.58
CA GLY A 146 16.65 1.26 4.41
C GLY A 146 17.61 2.45 4.43
N LYS A 147 18.49 2.51 3.41
CA LYS A 147 19.33 3.68 3.20
C LYS A 147 18.46 4.87 2.75
N PRO A 148 18.62 6.06 3.35
CA PRO A 148 17.90 7.25 2.89
C PRO A 148 18.32 7.66 1.47
N ASP A 149 17.37 8.22 0.71
CA ASP A 149 17.67 8.87 -0.54
C ASP A 149 18.53 10.11 -0.29
N LYS A 150 19.32 10.50 -1.30
CA LYS A 150 20.10 11.75 -1.22
C LYS A 150 19.15 12.93 -1.00
N ALA A 151 19.39 13.66 0.07
CA ALA A 151 18.60 14.84 0.42
C ALA A 151 18.69 15.91 -0.68
N LYS A 152 17.56 16.56 -0.97
CA LYS A 152 17.44 17.67 -1.91
C LYS A 152 17.23 18.96 -1.15
N LYS A 153 17.88 20.04 -1.57
CA LYS A 153 17.63 21.37 -1.00
C LYS A 153 16.20 21.83 -1.34
N ASN A 154 15.55 22.41 -0.36
CA ASN A 154 14.29 23.12 -0.54
C ASN A 154 14.56 24.58 -0.87
N THR A 155 13.61 25.21 -1.54
CA THR A 155 13.61 26.67 -1.80
C THR A 155 12.96 27.44 -0.66
N GLU A 156 12.07 26.78 0.11
CA GLU A 156 11.31 27.35 1.22
C GLU A 156 11.20 26.34 2.37
N GLY A 157 11.09 26.81 3.61
CA GLY A 157 10.97 25.99 4.81
C GLY A 157 12.29 25.34 5.25
N PRO A 158 12.25 24.17 5.90
CA PRO A 158 13.45 23.42 6.29
C PRO A 158 14.37 23.17 5.10
N ALA A 159 15.69 23.25 5.36
CA ALA A 159 16.68 23.36 4.28
C ALA A 159 16.73 22.17 3.32
N TYR A 160 16.30 20.98 3.78
CA TYR A 160 16.41 19.74 3.00
C TYR A 160 15.12 18.93 3.05
N ARG A 161 14.87 18.21 1.95
CA ARG A 161 13.82 17.20 1.81
C ARG A 161 14.44 15.88 1.42
N GLY A 162 13.94 14.79 1.97
CA GLY A 162 14.38 13.44 1.62
C GLY A 162 13.33 12.38 1.80
N LYS A 163 13.69 11.18 1.38
CA LYS A 163 12.89 9.97 1.53
C LYS A 163 13.69 8.90 2.21
N ILE A 164 13.03 8.12 3.05
CA ILE A 164 13.55 6.88 3.61
C ILE A 164 12.45 5.83 3.60
N ALA A 165 12.80 4.56 3.49
CA ALA A 165 11.83 3.48 3.58
C ALA A 165 12.13 2.58 4.77
N ALA A 166 11.07 2.10 5.42
CA ALA A 166 11.12 1.04 6.40
C ALA A 166 10.45 -0.23 5.84
N SER A 167 11.02 -1.38 6.17
CA SER A 167 10.49 -2.70 5.84
C SER A 167 9.90 -3.36 7.08
N PHE A 168 8.71 -3.95 6.95
CA PHE A 168 8.01 -4.66 8.01
C PHE A 168 7.68 -6.07 7.53
N PRO A 169 8.28 -7.13 8.13
CA PRO A 169 8.04 -8.50 7.70
C PRO A 169 6.57 -8.88 7.81
N TYR A 170 6.00 -9.49 6.76
CA TYR A 170 4.66 -10.06 6.82
C TYR A 170 4.57 -11.10 7.92
N GLY A 171 3.44 -11.12 8.65
CA GLY A 171 3.25 -11.97 9.83
C GLY A 171 3.66 -11.31 11.15
N THR A 172 4.37 -10.17 11.13
CA THR A 172 4.64 -9.40 12.35
C THR A 172 3.52 -8.42 12.69
N PHE A 173 2.68 -8.07 11.72
CA PHE A 173 1.54 -7.16 11.85
C PHE A 173 0.27 -7.76 11.24
N ASN A 174 -0.88 -7.23 11.61
CA ASN A 174 -2.18 -7.60 11.04
C ASN A 174 -2.47 -6.74 9.79
N PRO A 175 -2.58 -7.32 8.58
CA PRO A 175 -2.79 -6.59 7.33
C PRO A 175 -4.19 -5.97 7.18
N THR A 176 -5.08 -6.20 8.13
CA THR A 176 -6.47 -5.69 8.12
C THR A 176 -6.79 -4.78 9.30
N ALA A 177 -5.82 -4.47 10.16
CA ALA A 177 -6.07 -3.67 11.36
C ALA A 177 -5.83 -2.18 11.16
N PRO A 178 -6.56 -1.32 11.89
CA PRO A 178 -6.15 0.06 12.09
C PRO A 178 -4.73 0.11 12.63
N THR A 179 -3.92 1.00 12.07
CA THR A 179 -2.49 1.03 12.32
C THR A 179 -2.02 2.46 12.50
N LYS A 180 -1.32 2.72 13.59
CA LYS A 180 -0.58 3.97 13.76
C LYS A 180 0.84 3.77 13.22
N ILE A 181 1.21 4.60 12.28
CA ILE A 181 2.53 4.63 11.65
C ILE A 181 3.31 5.77 12.31
N THR A 182 4.50 5.51 12.84
CA THR A 182 5.31 6.55 13.47
C THR A 182 6.73 6.54 12.88
N LEU A 183 7.22 7.72 12.51
CA LEU A 183 8.60 7.97 12.14
C LEU A 183 9.26 8.78 13.25
N TYR A 184 10.40 8.31 13.72
CA TYR A 184 11.28 8.97 14.68
C TYR A 184 12.51 9.47 13.92
N PRO A 185 12.59 10.74 13.55
CA PRO A 185 13.80 11.29 12.94
C PRO A 185 14.95 11.32 13.96
N LYS A 186 16.18 11.38 13.49
CA LYS A 186 17.37 11.54 14.37
C LYS A 186 17.30 12.82 15.21
N VAL A 187 16.77 13.89 14.60
CA VAL A 187 16.62 15.21 15.22
C VAL A 187 15.19 15.69 14.94
N GLY A 188 14.52 16.22 15.97
CA GLY A 188 13.15 16.71 15.90
C GLY A 188 12.16 15.79 16.60
N GLU A 189 10.88 16.11 16.45
CA GLU A 189 9.79 15.38 17.07
C GLU A 189 9.36 14.18 16.23
N ALA A 190 8.83 13.14 16.90
CA ALA A 190 8.25 12.01 16.23
C ALA A 190 6.98 12.42 15.48
N MET A 191 6.84 11.94 14.25
CA MET A 191 5.68 12.15 13.41
C MET A 191 4.83 10.89 13.38
N SER A 192 3.52 11.01 13.62
CA SER A 192 2.61 9.87 13.65
C SER A 192 1.39 10.09 12.80
N TRP A 193 0.91 9.02 12.16
CA TRP A 193 -0.26 9.02 11.29
C TRP A 193 -1.09 7.76 11.52
N GLU A 194 -2.40 7.89 11.44
CA GLU A 194 -3.32 6.76 11.45
C GLU A 194 -3.58 6.29 10.03
N SER A 195 -3.63 4.98 9.85
CA SER A 195 -3.97 4.33 8.58
C SER A 195 -4.80 3.08 8.85
N ASP A 196 -5.82 2.85 8.05
CA ASP A 196 -6.65 1.65 8.13
C ASP A 196 -6.18 0.65 7.06
N PHE A 197 -5.41 -0.34 7.49
CA PHE A 197 -4.84 -1.33 6.58
C PHE A 197 -5.91 -2.21 5.92
N SER A 198 -7.13 -2.29 6.48
CA SER A 198 -8.25 -3.00 5.84
C SER A 198 -8.73 -2.34 4.54
N LYS A 199 -8.41 -1.07 4.32
CA LYS A 199 -8.83 -0.27 3.15
C LYS A 199 -7.72 -0.10 2.10
N ILE A 200 -6.58 -0.78 2.29
CA ILE A 200 -5.40 -0.65 1.43
C ILE A 200 -5.35 -1.82 0.45
N LYS A 201 -5.23 -1.52 -0.85
CA LYS A 201 -5.00 -2.50 -1.93
C LYS A 201 -3.55 -2.52 -2.38
#